data_6641972521ebaf493be95d22164864d8
#
_entry.id   6641972521ebaf493be95d22164864d8
#
_cell.length_a   1.000
_cell.length_b   1.000
_cell.length_c   1.000
_cell.angle_alpha   90.00
_cell.angle_beta   90.00
_cell.angle_gamma   90.00
#
_symmetry.space_group_name_H-M   'P 1'
#
loop_
_entity.id
_entity.type
_entity.pdbx_description
1 polymer ?
#
loop_
_entity_poly.entity_id
_entity_poly.type
_entity_poly.pdbx_seq_one_letter_code
_entity_poly.pdbx_strand_id
1 'polypeptide(L)'
;NVPISVDTYKPDVALVALQEGATVINDISALGAGDKMANVVSQHKAGIVLMHMQGTPETMQNNPYYKDVCMEVLDFLSQRIMLAEKAGVEPESIAIDPGIGFGKTLTHNIDLIAKLDQLKILDKQILLGVSRKSFTGDILNLEPADRLEGSIAAGIVGIINGANILRVHDVGPTMRAVLVAQALMKASQKND
;
A
#
# COMPACT_ATOMS: atom_id res chain seq x y z
N ASN A 1 23.20 2.04 -1.58
CA ASN A 1 22.28 1.53 -2.62
C ASN A 1 20.86 1.88 -2.23
N VAL A 2 20.05 2.31 -3.21
CA VAL A 2 18.63 2.57 -3.02
C VAL A 2 17.89 1.25 -3.30
N PRO A 3 16.97 0.77 -2.42
CA PRO A 3 16.12 -0.38 -2.71
C PRO A 3 15.28 -0.16 -3.98
N ILE A 4 15.15 -1.21 -4.79
CA ILE A 4 14.34 -1.20 -6.01
C ILE A 4 13.12 -2.11 -5.78
N SER A 5 11.92 -1.53 -5.90
CA SER A 5 10.66 -2.25 -5.86
C SER A 5 10.09 -2.42 -7.27
N VAL A 6 9.68 -3.64 -7.61
CA VAL A 6 9.11 -3.97 -8.92
C VAL A 6 7.65 -4.36 -8.79
N ASP A 7 6.78 -3.67 -9.54
CA ASP A 7 5.35 -3.94 -9.59
C ASP A 7 5.08 -5.14 -10.51
N THR A 8 4.75 -6.29 -9.91
CA THR A 8 4.33 -7.47 -10.68
C THR A 8 3.56 -8.46 -9.82
N TYR A 9 2.57 -9.11 -10.42
CA TYR A 9 1.86 -10.27 -9.87
C TYR A 9 2.29 -11.58 -10.55
N LYS A 10 3.27 -11.52 -11.47
CA LYS A 10 3.77 -12.69 -12.23
C LYS A 10 5.04 -13.21 -11.59
N PRO A 11 5.06 -14.46 -11.07
CA PRO A 11 6.26 -15.04 -10.41
C PRO A 11 7.49 -15.06 -11.29
N ASP A 12 7.35 -15.34 -12.59
CA ASP A 12 8.49 -15.40 -13.51
C ASP A 12 9.14 -14.02 -13.72
N VAL A 13 8.32 -12.95 -13.75
CA VAL A 13 8.83 -11.57 -13.82
C VAL A 13 9.52 -11.18 -12.51
N ALA A 14 8.93 -11.56 -11.37
CA ALA A 14 9.52 -11.34 -10.05
C ALA A 14 10.90 -12.02 -9.94
N LEU A 15 11.01 -13.28 -10.39
CA LEU A 15 12.27 -14.02 -10.38
C LEU A 15 13.36 -13.28 -11.13
N VAL A 16 13.09 -12.87 -12.38
CA VAL A 16 14.08 -12.14 -13.21
C VAL A 16 14.42 -10.78 -12.56
N ALA A 17 13.43 -10.04 -12.06
CA ALA A 17 13.67 -8.75 -11.43
C ALA A 17 14.59 -8.88 -10.21
N LEU A 18 14.37 -9.89 -9.35
CA LEU A 18 15.20 -10.14 -8.16
C LEU A 18 16.62 -10.58 -8.53
N GLN A 19 16.78 -11.39 -9.59
CA GLN A 19 18.09 -11.76 -10.12
C GLN A 19 18.87 -10.56 -10.65
N GLU A 20 18.18 -9.56 -11.22
CA GLU A 20 18.75 -8.33 -11.75
C GLU A 20 18.94 -7.23 -10.68
N GLY A 21 18.68 -7.53 -9.40
CA GLY A 21 19.00 -6.65 -8.27
C GLY A 21 17.83 -5.87 -7.68
N ALA A 22 16.60 -6.16 -8.07
CA ALA A 22 15.44 -5.72 -7.30
C ALA A 22 15.47 -6.33 -5.90
N THR A 23 14.94 -5.62 -4.91
CA THR A 23 14.95 -6.05 -3.51
C THR A 23 13.55 -6.20 -2.92
N VAL A 24 12.53 -5.68 -3.60
CA VAL A 24 11.13 -5.74 -3.17
C VAL A 24 10.24 -6.07 -4.36
N ILE A 25 9.26 -6.93 -4.16
CA ILE A 25 8.16 -7.16 -5.11
C ILE A 25 6.89 -6.49 -4.57
N ASN A 26 6.29 -5.62 -5.37
CA ASN A 26 4.97 -5.07 -5.08
C ASN A 26 3.92 -5.90 -5.81
N ASP A 27 3.30 -6.84 -5.08
CA ASP A 27 2.30 -7.76 -5.63
C ASP A 27 0.88 -7.24 -5.37
N ILE A 28 0.29 -6.60 -6.38
CA ILE A 28 -1.08 -6.07 -6.32
C ILE A 28 -2.16 -7.15 -6.20
N SER A 29 -1.80 -8.42 -6.38
CA SER A 29 -2.71 -9.56 -6.20
C SER A 29 -2.58 -10.24 -4.85
N ALA A 30 -1.61 -9.83 -4.03
CA ALA A 30 -1.31 -10.41 -2.73
C ALA A 30 -1.26 -11.95 -2.78
N LEU A 31 -0.34 -12.50 -3.54
CA LEU A 31 -0.18 -13.95 -3.76
C LEU A 31 -1.35 -14.59 -4.51
N GLY A 32 -2.03 -13.83 -5.39
CA GLY A 32 -3.09 -14.37 -6.25
C GLY A 32 -2.61 -15.45 -7.20
N ALA A 33 -1.30 -15.49 -7.52
CA ALA A 33 -0.66 -16.57 -8.28
C ALA A 33 -0.37 -17.84 -7.44
N GLY A 34 -0.83 -17.89 -6.19
CA GLY A 34 -0.56 -18.97 -5.23
C GLY A 34 0.87 -18.96 -4.70
N ASP A 35 1.34 -20.13 -4.24
CA ASP A 35 2.62 -20.26 -3.54
C ASP A 35 3.85 -19.91 -4.39
N LYS A 36 3.73 -19.86 -5.72
CA LYS A 36 4.86 -19.57 -6.61
C LYS A 36 5.50 -18.22 -6.34
N MET A 37 4.70 -17.15 -6.16
CA MET A 37 5.22 -15.82 -5.86
C MET A 37 5.91 -15.79 -4.49
N ALA A 38 5.27 -16.34 -3.47
CA ALA A 38 5.83 -16.39 -2.12
C ALA A 38 7.15 -17.19 -2.08
N ASN A 39 7.24 -18.32 -2.81
CA ASN A 39 8.47 -19.11 -2.92
C ASN A 39 9.60 -18.33 -3.58
N VAL A 40 9.32 -17.60 -4.67
CA VAL A 40 10.33 -16.76 -5.34
C VAL A 40 10.86 -15.68 -4.37
N VAL A 41 9.98 -14.99 -3.68
CA VAL A 41 10.34 -13.95 -2.72
C VAL A 41 11.17 -14.52 -1.57
N SER A 42 10.72 -15.62 -0.96
CA SER A 42 11.40 -16.30 0.14
C SER A 42 12.81 -16.78 -0.24
N GLN A 43 12.97 -17.47 -1.40
CA GLN A 43 14.26 -17.96 -1.87
C GLN A 43 15.30 -16.86 -2.10
N HIS A 44 14.84 -15.66 -2.52
CA HIS A 44 15.72 -14.49 -2.74
C HIS A 44 15.86 -13.59 -1.50
N LYS A 45 15.21 -13.95 -0.37
CA LYS A 45 15.16 -13.12 0.86
C LYS A 45 14.74 -11.68 0.56
N ALA A 46 13.80 -11.51 -0.38
CA ALA A 46 13.31 -10.22 -0.83
C ALA A 46 12.15 -9.71 0.04
N GLY A 47 11.91 -8.41 0.00
CA GLY A 47 10.68 -7.83 0.55
C GLY A 47 9.49 -8.07 -0.37
N ILE A 48 8.30 -8.12 0.22
CA ILE A 48 7.04 -8.16 -0.52
C ILE A 48 6.04 -7.16 0.04
N VAL A 49 5.32 -6.48 -0.87
CA VAL A 49 4.13 -5.70 -0.52
C VAL A 49 2.90 -6.49 -0.96
N LEU A 50 2.02 -6.78 0.00
CA LEU A 50 0.76 -7.48 -0.21
C LEU A 50 -0.37 -6.45 -0.28
N MET A 51 -0.96 -6.25 -1.48
CA MET A 51 -2.00 -5.24 -1.68
C MET A 51 -3.39 -5.87 -1.76
N HIS A 52 -4.37 -5.26 -1.08
CA HIS A 52 -5.77 -5.64 -1.23
C HIS A 52 -6.40 -5.06 -2.49
N MET A 53 -7.05 -5.92 -3.26
CA MET A 53 -7.90 -5.54 -4.41
C MET A 53 -9.14 -6.44 -4.44
N GLN A 54 -10.33 -5.85 -4.67
CA GLN A 54 -11.54 -6.62 -4.96
C GLN A 54 -11.64 -6.84 -6.48
N GLY A 55 -11.81 -8.08 -6.91
CA GLY A 55 -11.87 -8.44 -8.34
C GLY A 55 -10.50 -8.48 -9.01
N THR A 56 -10.45 -8.11 -10.28
CA THR A 56 -9.23 -8.00 -11.11
C THR A 56 -9.06 -6.56 -11.58
N PRO A 57 -7.88 -6.15 -12.07
CA PRO A 57 -7.69 -4.81 -12.64
C PRO A 57 -8.75 -4.41 -13.68
N GLU A 58 -9.25 -5.37 -14.47
CA GLU A 58 -10.28 -5.12 -15.49
C GLU A 58 -11.69 -4.99 -14.90
N THR A 59 -11.98 -5.66 -13.79
CA THR A 59 -13.34 -5.77 -13.23
C THR A 59 -13.53 -5.02 -11.91
N MET A 60 -12.46 -4.62 -11.26
CA MET A 60 -12.47 -4.08 -9.89
C MET A 60 -13.37 -2.85 -9.69
N GLN A 61 -13.63 -2.06 -10.73
CA GLN A 61 -14.51 -0.88 -10.66
C GLN A 61 -15.98 -1.18 -10.98
N ASN A 62 -16.31 -2.44 -11.29
CA ASN A 62 -17.68 -2.84 -11.59
C ASN A 62 -18.47 -3.02 -10.29
N ASN A 63 -19.02 -1.91 -9.77
CA ASN A 63 -19.86 -1.88 -8.57
C ASN A 63 -19.21 -2.52 -7.32
N PRO A 64 -18.05 -2.01 -6.86
CA PRO A 64 -17.38 -2.56 -5.68
C PRO A 64 -18.27 -2.41 -4.44
N TYR A 65 -18.44 -3.49 -3.69
CA TYR A 65 -19.30 -3.55 -2.52
C TYR A 65 -18.57 -4.19 -1.33
N TYR A 66 -18.68 -3.56 -0.17
CA TYR A 66 -18.21 -4.06 1.13
C TYR A 66 -19.31 -3.83 2.16
N LYS A 67 -19.47 -4.76 3.09
CA LYS A 67 -20.26 -4.56 4.28
C LYS A 67 -19.52 -3.65 5.26
N ASP A 68 -18.24 -3.88 5.45
CA ASP A 68 -17.29 -3.04 6.18
C ASP A 68 -15.93 -3.14 5.49
N VAL A 69 -15.55 -2.11 4.75
CA VAL A 69 -14.33 -2.11 3.95
C VAL A 69 -13.07 -2.24 4.80
N CYS A 70 -13.04 -1.65 6.00
CA CYS A 70 -11.87 -1.68 6.87
C CYS A 70 -11.65 -3.10 7.42
N MET A 71 -12.71 -3.74 7.90
CA MET A 71 -12.63 -5.10 8.43
C MET A 71 -12.33 -6.12 7.34
N GLU A 72 -12.97 -6.02 6.18
CA GLU A 72 -12.74 -6.97 5.08
C GLU A 72 -11.32 -6.86 4.51
N VAL A 73 -10.77 -5.64 4.41
CA VAL A 73 -9.37 -5.43 4.02
C VAL A 73 -8.41 -5.99 5.07
N LEU A 74 -8.69 -5.77 6.34
CA LEU A 74 -7.89 -6.30 7.45
C LEU A 74 -7.85 -7.83 7.43
N ASP A 75 -9.02 -8.47 7.32
CA ASP A 75 -9.14 -9.93 7.29
C ASP A 75 -8.41 -10.52 6.08
N PHE A 76 -8.57 -9.90 4.91
CA PHE A 76 -7.86 -10.31 3.69
C PHE A 76 -6.35 -10.24 3.88
N LEU A 77 -5.83 -9.10 4.32
CA LEU A 77 -4.38 -8.91 4.50
C LEU A 77 -3.82 -9.86 5.55
N SER A 78 -4.54 -10.11 6.66
CA SER A 78 -4.16 -11.09 7.67
C SER A 78 -3.96 -12.48 7.07
N GLN A 79 -4.90 -12.95 6.24
CA GLN A 79 -4.79 -14.24 5.56
C GLN A 79 -3.58 -14.28 4.59
N ARG A 80 -3.31 -13.18 3.88
CA ARG A 80 -2.19 -13.09 2.93
C ARG A 80 -0.84 -13.08 3.62
N ILE A 81 -0.73 -12.42 4.78
CA ILE A 81 0.46 -12.47 5.63
C ILE A 81 0.74 -13.92 6.05
N MET A 82 -0.26 -14.62 6.58
CA MET A 82 -0.10 -16.02 6.99
C MET A 82 0.38 -16.92 5.83
N LEU A 83 -0.13 -16.71 4.62
CA LEU A 83 0.31 -17.46 3.44
C LEU A 83 1.77 -17.16 3.08
N ALA A 84 2.19 -15.89 3.12
CA ALA A 84 3.56 -15.49 2.86
C ALA A 84 4.53 -16.09 3.88
N GLU A 85 4.22 -15.98 5.17
CA GLU A 85 5.03 -16.52 6.27
C GLU A 85 5.12 -18.05 6.21
N LYS A 86 4.01 -18.75 5.91
CA LYS A 86 3.99 -20.20 5.70
C LYS A 86 4.90 -20.65 4.56
N ALA A 87 5.05 -19.82 3.52
CA ALA A 87 5.95 -20.08 2.39
C ALA A 87 7.42 -19.70 2.70
N GLY A 88 7.72 -19.23 3.91
CA GLY A 88 9.07 -18.89 4.36
C GLY A 88 9.51 -17.45 4.06
N VAL A 89 8.59 -16.54 3.76
CA VAL A 89 8.91 -15.11 3.71
C VAL A 89 9.10 -14.61 5.13
N GLU A 90 10.22 -13.92 5.37
CA GLU A 90 10.53 -13.37 6.70
C GLU A 90 9.48 -12.34 7.12
N PRO A 91 8.92 -12.39 8.34
CA PRO A 91 7.86 -11.50 8.80
C PRO A 91 8.17 -10.01 8.64
N GLU A 92 9.43 -9.61 8.87
CA GLU A 92 9.89 -8.22 8.77
C GLU A 92 10.06 -7.76 7.32
N SER A 93 10.06 -8.69 6.36
CA SER A 93 10.15 -8.42 4.93
C SER A 93 8.77 -8.21 4.27
N ILE A 94 7.69 -8.30 5.05
CA ILE A 94 6.32 -8.14 4.57
C ILE A 94 5.82 -6.72 4.89
N ALA A 95 5.37 -6.01 3.87
CA ALA A 95 4.57 -4.80 3.99
C ALA A 95 3.17 -5.04 3.44
N ILE A 96 2.19 -4.26 3.88
CA ILE A 96 0.80 -4.35 3.47
C ILE A 96 0.33 -3.03 2.84
N ASP A 97 -0.56 -3.12 1.85
CA ASP A 97 -1.20 -1.96 1.21
C ASP A 97 -2.73 -2.16 1.20
N PRO A 98 -3.53 -1.25 1.78
CA PRO A 98 -4.99 -1.32 1.74
C PRO A 98 -5.57 -1.22 0.32
N GLY A 99 -4.78 -0.85 -0.68
CA GLY A 99 -5.17 -0.79 -2.08
C GLY A 99 -6.18 0.32 -2.37
N ILE A 100 -5.86 1.56 -1.97
CA ILE A 100 -6.67 2.74 -2.30
C ILE A 100 -6.89 2.85 -3.81
N GLY A 101 -8.14 2.97 -4.26
CA GLY A 101 -8.50 3.05 -5.68
C GLY A 101 -8.62 1.70 -6.40
N PHE A 102 -8.35 0.57 -5.73
CA PHE A 102 -8.46 -0.78 -6.30
C PHE A 102 -9.73 -1.47 -5.82
N GLY A 103 -10.78 -1.49 -6.64
CA GLY A 103 -12.07 -2.07 -6.30
C GLY A 103 -12.75 -1.38 -5.12
N LYS A 104 -12.78 -0.05 -5.12
CA LYS A 104 -13.30 0.76 -4.01
C LYS A 104 -14.00 2.01 -4.51
N THR A 105 -15.12 2.36 -3.88
CA THR A 105 -15.81 3.66 -4.10
C THR A 105 -15.05 4.80 -3.43
N LEU A 106 -15.45 6.05 -3.69
CA LEU A 106 -14.93 7.22 -3.01
C LEU A 106 -15.03 7.08 -1.48
N THR A 107 -16.20 6.71 -0.96
CA THR A 107 -16.43 6.51 0.48
C THR A 107 -15.50 5.44 1.06
N HIS A 108 -15.37 4.29 0.39
CA HIS A 108 -14.46 3.23 0.83
C HIS A 108 -13.00 3.69 0.92
N ASN A 109 -12.53 4.52 -0.02
CA ASN A 109 -11.18 5.05 0.00
C ASN A 109 -10.97 6.03 1.17
N ILE A 110 -11.94 6.90 1.42
CA ILE A 110 -11.92 7.84 2.55
C ILE A 110 -11.91 7.10 3.88
N ASP A 111 -12.78 6.10 4.06
CA ASP A 111 -12.86 5.31 5.29
C ASP A 111 -11.54 4.59 5.59
N LEU A 112 -10.92 3.96 4.59
CA LEU A 112 -9.64 3.27 4.74
C LEU A 112 -8.50 4.20 5.12
N ILE A 113 -8.44 5.41 4.55
CA ILE A 113 -7.40 6.39 4.91
C ILE A 113 -7.66 6.94 6.31
N ALA A 114 -8.92 7.23 6.65
CA ALA A 114 -9.30 7.77 7.94
C ALA A 114 -9.08 6.78 9.10
N LYS A 115 -9.26 5.49 8.84
CA LYS A 115 -9.15 4.39 9.84
C LYS A 115 -7.94 3.48 9.57
N LEU A 116 -6.89 4.01 8.94
CA LEU A 116 -5.70 3.23 8.54
C LEU A 116 -4.99 2.60 9.74
N ASP A 117 -5.09 3.23 10.90
CA ASP A 117 -4.53 2.76 12.16
C ASP A 117 -5.06 1.40 12.61
N GLN A 118 -6.24 0.98 12.16
CA GLN A 118 -6.77 -0.36 12.42
C GLN A 118 -5.87 -1.47 11.84
N LEU A 119 -5.15 -1.20 10.75
CA LEU A 119 -4.23 -2.16 10.16
C LEU A 119 -2.96 -2.39 10.99
N LYS A 120 -2.65 -1.52 11.97
CA LYS A 120 -1.49 -1.69 12.86
C LYS A 120 -1.53 -2.97 13.68
N ILE A 121 -2.73 -3.54 13.91
CA ILE A 121 -2.88 -4.82 14.62
C ILE A 121 -2.19 -5.98 13.89
N LEU A 122 -1.94 -5.86 12.58
CA LEU A 122 -1.26 -6.86 11.77
C LEU A 122 0.27 -6.85 11.97
N ASP A 123 0.81 -5.87 12.69
CA ASP A 123 2.24 -5.70 12.99
C ASP A 123 3.15 -5.77 11.74
N LYS A 124 2.70 -5.11 10.66
CA LYS A 124 3.44 -4.98 9.40
C LYS A 124 3.58 -3.52 9.00
N GLN A 125 4.61 -3.22 8.20
CA GLN A 125 4.75 -1.89 7.63
C GLN A 125 3.59 -1.61 6.67
N ILE A 126 2.96 -0.45 6.81
CA ILE A 126 1.82 -0.04 5.97
C ILE A 126 2.34 0.85 4.85
N LEU A 127 2.23 0.37 3.61
CA LEU A 127 2.44 1.16 2.41
C LEU A 127 1.13 1.80 1.99
N LEU A 128 1.15 3.09 1.70
CA LEU A 128 -0.02 3.83 1.23
C LEU A 128 0.27 4.51 -0.11
N GLY A 129 -0.45 4.09 -1.15
CA GLY A 129 -0.40 4.68 -2.48
C GLY A 129 -1.64 5.53 -2.76
N VAL A 130 -1.57 6.86 -2.56
CA VAL A 130 -2.69 7.80 -2.75
C VAL A 130 -2.47 8.80 -3.88
N SER A 131 -1.25 8.83 -4.45
CA SER A 131 -0.82 9.88 -5.37
C SER A 131 -1.61 9.87 -6.68
N ARG A 132 -2.22 11.00 -7.02
CA ARG A 132 -2.98 11.30 -8.24
C ARG A 132 -4.17 10.37 -8.51
N LYS A 133 -4.63 9.61 -7.50
CA LYS A 133 -5.73 8.66 -7.64
C LYS A 133 -7.09 9.35 -7.82
N SER A 134 -8.07 8.60 -8.38
CA SER A 134 -9.40 9.11 -8.75
C SER A 134 -10.13 9.76 -7.58
N PHE A 135 -10.04 9.21 -6.36
CA PHE A 135 -10.74 9.75 -5.20
C PHE A 135 -10.39 11.23 -4.92
N THR A 136 -9.14 11.65 -5.16
CA THR A 136 -8.77 13.07 -5.03
C THR A 136 -9.35 13.91 -6.17
N GLY A 137 -9.45 13.33 -7.38
CA GLY A 137 -10.15 13.96 -8.50
C GLY A 137 -11.63 14.12 -8.26
N ASP A 138 -12.29 13.11 -7.67
CA ASP A 138 -13.71 13.14 -7.33
C ASP A 138 -14.03 14.23 -6.28
N ILE A 139 -13.11 14.44 -5.31
CA ILE A 139 -13.26 15.47 -4.27
C ILE A 139 -13.01 16.89 -4.84
N LEU A 140 -11.96 17.05 -5.64
CA LEU A 140 -11.47 18.36 -6.09
C LEU A 140 -12.01 18.78 -7.46
N ASN A 141 -12.63 17.85 -8.20
CA ASN A 141 -13.01 18.01 -9.60
C ASN A 141 -11.81 18.43 -10.47
N LEU A 142 -10.69 17.69 -10.35
CA LEU A 142 -9.43 18.00 -11.03
C LEU A 142 -8.92 16.80 -11.85
N GLU A 143 -8.22 17.10 -12.93
CA GLU A 143 -7.52 16.12 -13.74
C GLU A 143 -6.29 15.54 -12.99
N PRO A 144 -5.81 14.33 -13.35
CA PRO A 144 -4.69 13.67 -12.63
C PRO A 144 -3.43 14.52 -12.50
N ALA A 145 -3.12 15.37 -13.48
CA ALA A 145 -1.95 16.25 -13.43
C ALA A 145 -2.01 17.30 -12.32
N ASP A 146 -3.24 17.73 -11.96
CA ASP A 146 -3.50 18.83 -11.02
C ASP A 146 -3.87 18.35 -9.62
N ARG A 147 -3.59 17.06 -9.28
CA ARG A 147 -3.95 16.43 -7.99
C ARG A 147 -2.80 16.41 -6.98
N LEU A 148 -1.79 17.27 -7.14
CA LEU A 148 -0.60 17.26 -6.27
C LEU A 148 -0.97 17.54 -4.81
N GLU A 149 -1.69 18.63 -4.54
CA GLU A 149 -2.06 19.05 -3.19
C GLU A 149 -2.95 18.01 -2.50
N GLY A 150 -3.93 17.47 -3.23
CA GLY A 150 -4.78 16.37 -2.72
C GLY A 150 -3.99 15.10 -2.40
N SER A 151 -3.00 14.78 -3.23
CA SER A 151 -2.10 13.65 -3.01
C SER A 151 -1.25 13.82 -1.76
N ILE A 152 -0.70 15.02 -1.56
CA ILE A 152 0.10 15.37 -0.37
C ILE A 152 -0.78 15.34 0.88
N ALA A 153 -1.95 15.99 0.83
CA ALA A 153 -2.87 16.02 1.97
C ALA A 153 -3.27 14.61 2.42
N ALA A 154 -3.69 13.76 1.48
CA ALA A 154 -4.04 12.36 1.77
C ALA A 154 -2.84 11.56 2.30
N GLY A 155 -1.64 11.79 1.77
CA GLY A 155 -0.41 11.15 2.25
C GLY A 155 -0.06 11.55 3.68
N ILE A 156 -0.19 12.83 4.04
CA ILE A 156 0.06 13.31 5.41
C ILE A 156 -0.95 12.75 6.40
N VAL A 157 -2.25 12.76 6.04
CA VAL A 157 -3.29 12.10 6.87
C VAL A 157 -2.98 10.61 7.04
N GLY A 158 -2.55 9.94 5.96
CA GLY A 158 -2.12 8.55 6.03
C GLY A 158 -0.96 8.31 7.00
N ILE A 159 0.06 9.18 7.03
CA ILE A 159 1.18 9.08 8.00
C ILE A 159 0.68 9.26 9.43
N ILE A 160 -0.17 10.24 9.68
CA ILE A 160 -0.76 10.47 11.01
C ILE A 160 -1.52 9.22 11.46
N ASN A 161 -2.23 8.57 10.56
CA ASN A 161 -3.00 7.35 10.82
C ASN A 161 -2.17 6.05 10.73
N GLY A 162 -0.86 6.13 10.50
CA GLY A 162 0.03 4.98 10.67
C GLY A 162 0.72 4.44 9.43
N ALA A 163 0.60 5.08 8.27
CA ALA A 163 1.42 4.72 7.11
C ALA A 163 2.91 4.92 7.41
N ASN A 164 3.70 3.91 7.05
CA ASN A 164 5.17 3.94 7.20
C ASN A 164 5.85 4.28 5.87
N ILE A 165 5.22 3.92 4.75
CA ILE A 165 5.75 4.06 3.40
C ILE A 165 4.70 4.79 2.54
N LEU A 166 5.08 5.88 1.88
CA LEU A 166 4.25 6.54 0.87
C LEU A 166 4.77 6.21 -0.53
N ARG A 167 3.88 5.70 -1.39
CA ARG A 167 4.17 5.49 -2.80
C ARG A 167 3.59 6.66 -3.60
N VAL A 168 4.47 7.46 -4.20
CA VAL A 168 4.10 8.74 -4.80
C VAL A 168 4.78 8.99 -6.15
N HIS A 169 4.16 9.79 -7.01
CA HIS A 169 4.76 10.29 -8.24
C HIS A 169 5.68 11.51 -7.98
N ASP A 170 5.24 12.39 -7.08
CA ASP A 170 5.86 13.69 -6.81
C ASP A 170 6.72 13.63 -5.53
N VAL A 171 7.87 12.91 -5.60
CA VAL A 171 8.71 12.59 -4.42
C VAL A 171 9.19 13.86 -3.72
N GLY A 172 9.75 14.84 -4.45
CA GLY A 172 10.31 16.04 -3.86
C GLY A 172 9.31 16.87 -3.05
N PRO A 173 8.17 17.27 -3.63
CA PRO A 173 7.10 17.97 -2.91
C PRO A 173 6.56 17.19 -1.72
N THR A 174 6.31 15.89 -1.89
CA THR A 174 5.81 15.02 -0.80
C THR A 174 6.81 14.93 0.34
N MET A 175 8.11 14.73 0.06
CA MET A 175 9.13 14.63 1.10
C MET A 175 9.22 15.93 1.93
N ARG A 176 9.15 17.11 1.30
CA ARG A 176 9.14 18.39 2.03
C ARG A 176 7.95 18.52 2.96
N ALA A 177 6.75 18.09 2.51
CA ALA A 177 5.55 18.10 3.34
C ALA A 177 5.65 17.11 4.51
N VAL A 178 6.19 15.90 4.27
CA VAL A 178 6.41 14.88 5.30
C VAL A 178 7.36 15.38 6.38
N LEU A 179 8.47 16.03 6.02
CA LEU A 179 9.43 16.57 6.99
C LEU A 179 8.77 17.61 7.92
N VAL A 180 7.93 18.49 7.37
CA VAL A 180 7.19 19.47 8.16
C VAL A 180 6.18 18.77 9.08
N ALA A 181 5.40 17.81 8.56
CA ALA A 181 4.42 17.07 9.36
C ALA A 181 5.09 16.32 10.52
N GLN A 182 6.21 15.64 10.26
CA GLN A 182 6.96 14.92 11.30
C GLN A 182 7.51 15.85 12.38
N ALA A 183 7.98 17.05 12.03
CA ALA A 183 8.44 18.05 13.00
C ALA A 183 7.29 18.50 13.94
N LEU A 184 6.10 18.73 13.37
CA LEU A 184 4.91 19.10 14.14
C LEU A 184 4.42 17.97 15.04
N MET A 185 4.37 16.72 14.53
CA MET A 185 3.98 15.55 15.31
C MET A 185 4.91 15.29 16.50
N LYS A 186 6.24 15.46 16.32
CA LYS A 186 7.22 15.32 17.40
C LYS A 186 7.05 16.39 18.48
N ALA A 187 6.62 17.60 18.12
CA ALA A 187 6.39 18.67 19.07
C ALA A 187 5.14 18.41 19.95
N SER A 188 4.09 17.81 19.39
CA SER A 188 2.88 17.46 20.16
C SER A 188 3.12 16.34 21.18
N GLN A 189 4.02 15.39 20.89
CA GLN A 189 4.34 14.27 21.78
C GLN A 189 5.29 14.63 22.96
N LYS A 190 5.89 15.83 22.94
CA LYS A 190 6.77 16.29 24.04
C LYS A 190 6.03 16.96 25.18
N ASN A 191 4.73 17.18 25.02
CA ASN A 191 3.89 17.87 26.00
C ASN A 191 2.97 16.92 26.81
N ASP A 192 3.11 15.60 26.56
CA ASP A 192 2.50 14.51 27.34
C ASP A 192 3.58 13.79 28.18
#